data_9a111cf3873000ad173996d33c25cd0b
#
_entry.id   9a111cf3873000ad173996d33c25cd0b
#
_cell.length_a   1.000
_cell.length_b   1.000
_cell.length_c   1.000
_cell.angle_alpha   90.00
_cell.angle_beta   90.00
_cell.angle_gamma   90.00
#
_symmetry.space_group_name_H-M   'P 1'
#
loop_
_entity.id
_entity.type
_entity.pdbx_description
1 polymer ?
#
loop_
_entity_poly.entity_id
_entity_poly.type
_entity_poly.pdbx_seq_one_letter_code
_entity_poly.pdbx_strand_id
1 'polypeptide(L)'
;ADGLVLGRLAALVATRLRGKHKVTYTPHMDCGDNVIIINAEKVKLTGNKREDKTYYWHTGYPGGIKSRTAAKILDGKHPERVIEKAVTRMVPKGPLGRKVLRKLHVYVGDTHPHEAQKPEVYDVAKLNEKNKR
;
A
#
# COMPACT_ATOMS: atom_id res chain seq x y z
N ALA A 1 -4.01 8.29 -3.93
CA ALA A 1 -2.63 8.41 -3.36
C ALA A 1 -1.87 9.63 -3.91
N ASP A 2 -2.57 10.57 -4.54
CA ASP A 2 -1.97 11.72 -5.22
C ASP A 2 -1.13 12.59 -4.26
N GLY A 3 0.16 12.73 -4.57
CA GLY A 3 1.11 13.52 -3.81
C GLY A 3 1.44 13.03 -2.40
N LEU A 4 0.88 11.88 -1.97
CA LEU A 4 1.13 11.34 -0.64
C LEU A 4 2.47 10.60 -0.56
N VAL A 5 3.15 10.74 0.59
CA VAL A 5 4.40 10.04 0.86
C VAL A 5 4.13 8.56 1.12
N LEU A 6 4.73 7.67 0.31
CA LEU A 6 4.51 6.22 0.33
C LEU A 6 4.53 5.60 1.73
N GLY A 7 5.59 5.90 2.52
CA GLY A 7 5.75 5.25 3.83
C GLY A 7 4.66 5.65 4.82
N ARG A 8 4.22 6.91 4.81
CA ARG A 8 3.16 7.43 5.69
C ARG A 8 1.80 6.89 5.29
N LEU A 9 1.51 6.87 3.98
CA LEU A 9 0.31 6.23 3.44
C LEU A 9 0.25 4.75 3.86
N ALA A 10 1.34 4.00 3.63
CA ALA A 10 1.40 2.58 3.94
C ALA A 10 1.21 2.29 5.44
N ALA A 11 1.78 3.10 6.35
CA ALA A 11 1.61 2.94 7.79
C ALA A 11 0.15 3.15 8.22
N LEU A 12 -0.50 4.18 7.71
CA LEU A 12 -1.90 4.46 7.99
C LEU A 12 -2.81 3.35 7.46
N VAL A 13 -2.59 2.92 6.22
CA VAL A 13 -3.33 1.82 5.60
C VAL A 13 -3.15 0.52 6.39
N ALA A 14 -1.94 0.18 6.79
CA ALA A 14 -1.68 -1.02 7.61
C ALA A 14 -2.39 -0.96 8.97
N THR A 15 -2.47 0.21 9.59
CA THR A 15 -3.22 0.43 10.84
C THR A 15 -4.72 0.20 10.65
N ARG A 16 -5.30 0.71 9.54
CA ARG A 16 -6.72 0.53 9.19
C ARG A 16 -7.05 -0.93 8.85
N LEU A 17 -6.22 -1.56 8.02
CA LEU A 17 -6.38 -2.96 7.63
C LEU A 17 -6.36 -3.93 8.84
N ARG A 18 -5.54 -3.62 9.85
CA ARG A 18 -5.50 -4.40 11.10
C ARG A 18 -6.62 -4.06 12.08
N GLY A 19 -7.30 -2.93 11.89
CA GLY A 19 -8.35 -2.47 12.79
C GLY A 19 -7.84 -1.81 14.08
N LYS A 20 -6.56 -1.41 14.15
CA LYS A 20 -5.97 -0.79 15.36
C LYS A 20 -6.60 0.54 15.77
N HIS A 21 -7.38 1.17 14.91
CA HIS A 21 -8.12 2.39 15.19
C HIS A 21 -9.44 2.14 15.91
N LYS A 22 -9.88 0.88 16.02
CA LYS A 22 -11.14 0.49 16.66
C LYS A 22 -10.93 0.09 18.10
N VAL A 23 -11.88 0.42 18.96
CA VAL A 23 -11.89 0.01 20.37
C VAL A 23 -11.96 -1.53 20.50
N THR A 24 -12.65 -2.19 19.58
CA THR A 24 -12.82 -3.65 19.52
C THR A 24 -11.60 -4.40 18.97
N TYR A 25 -10.46 -3.73 18.79
CA TYR A 25 -9.28 -4.37 18.24
C TYR A 25 -8.81 -5.55 19.07
N THR A 26 -8.68 -6.70 18.42
CA THR A 26 -8.17 -7.94 19.02
C THR A 26 -7.05 -8.52 18.15
N PRO A 27 -5.84 -8.77 18.69
CA PRO A 27 -4.66 -9.14 17.89
C PRO A 27 -4.79 -10.43 17.07
N HIS A 28 -5.57 -11.41 17.56
CA HIS A 28 -5.76 -12.71 16.94
C HIS A 28 -6.98 -12.77 15.99
N MET A 29 -7.77 -11.71 15.93
CA MET A 29 -8.95 -11.62 15.06
C MET A 29 -8.75 -10.58 13.95
N ASP A 30 -9.49 -10.76 12.86
CA ASP A 30 -9.52 -9.80 11.76
C ASP A 30 -10.61 -8.74 12.00
N CYS A 31 -10.23 -7.66 12.66
CA CYS A 31 -11.10 -6.53 12.97
C CYS A 31 -10.96 -5.34 11.99
N GLY A 32 -10.17 -5.49 10.93
CA GLY A 32 -9.83 -4.40 10.01
C GLY A 32 -10.92 -4.05 9.01
N ASP A 33 -10.74 -2.89 8.36
CA ASP A 33 -11.60 -2.38 7.30
C ASP A 33 -11.07 -2.76 5.92
N ASN A 34 -11.96 -2.73 4.91
CA ASN A 34 -11.53 -2.74 3.52
C ASN A 34 -11.00 -1.35 3.16
N VAL A 35 -9.88 -1.30 2.47
CA VAL A 35 -9.22 -0.06 2.07
C VAL A 35 -9.04 -0.04 0.57
N ILE A 36 -9.53 1.03 -0.06
CA ILE A 36 -9.38 1.28 -1.49
C ILE A 36 -8.41 2.45 -1.67
N ILE A 37 -7.38 2.26 -2.48
CA ILE A 37 -6.41 3.30 -2.82
C ILE A 37 -6.52 3.56 -4.32
N ILE A 38 -6.73 4.80 -4.69
CA ILE A 38 -6.76 5.28 -6.07
C ILE A 38 -5.54 6.13 -6.39
N ASN A 39 -5.26 6.38 -7.67
CA ASN A 39 -4.11 7.14 -8.16
C ASN A 39 -2.76 6.59 -7.64
N ALA A 40 -2.57 5.28 -7.70
CA ALA A 40 -1.38 4.62 -7.17
C ALA A 40 -0.08 5.08 -7.83
N GLU A 41 -0.13 5.48 -9.09
CA GLU A 41 0.99 6.00 -9.88
C GLU A 41 1.52 7.35 -9.38
N LYS A 42 0.67 8.15 -8.71
CA LYS A 42 1.01 9.50 -8.24
C LYS A 42 1.60 9.53 -6.83
N VAL A 43 1.88 8.36 -6.23
CA VAL A 43 2.51 8.28 -4.92
C VAL A 43 3.94 8.84 -4.95
N LYS A 44 4.31 9.60 -3.91
CA LYS A 44 5.66 10.20 -3.80
C LYS A 44 6.60 9.37 -2.96
N LEU A 45 7.82 9.27 -3.43
CA LEU A 45 8.99 8.76 -2.71
C LEU A 45 9.88 9.96 -2.35
N THR A 46 10.25 10.09 -1.08
CA THR A 46 11.09 11.19 -0.59
C THR A 46 12.57 10.93 -0.85
N GLY A 47 13.34 12.00 -1.12
CA GLY A 47 14.77 11.91 -1.47
C GLY A 47 14.97 11.12 -2.77
N ASN A 48 16.13 10.52 -2.94
CA ASN A 48 16.50 9.78 -4.14
C ASN A 48 15.90 8.36 -4.21
N LYS A 49 14.96 8.02 -3.31
CA LYS A 49 14.39 6.66 -3.23
C LYS A 49 13.69 6.20 -4.51
N ARG A 50 13.28 7.11 -5.38
CA ARG A 50 12.69 6.73 -6.65
C ARG A 50 13.68 5.93 -7.52
N GLU A 51 14.94 6.30 -7.50
CA GLU A 51 16.03 5.68 -8.28
C GLU A 51 16.76 4.60 -7.49
N ASP A 52 17.09 4.88 -6.22
CA ASP A 52 17.92 4.02 -5.38
C ASP A 52 17.16 2.81 -4.85
N LYS A 53 15.85 2.93 -4.57
CA LYS A 53 15.08 1.85 -3.97
C LYS A 53 14.88 0.72 -4.96
N THR A 54 15.53 -0.42 -4.70
CA THR A 54 15.45 -1.61 -5.52
C THR A 54 14.61 -2.69 -4.86
N TYR A 55 13.73 -3.30 -5.65
CA TYR A 55 12.92 -4.44 -5.26
C TYR A 55 13.52 -5.71 -5.85
N TYR A 56 13.81 -6.69 -4.99
CA TYR A 56 14.36 -7.98 -5.37
C TYR A 56 13.32 -9.08 -5.27
N TRP A 57 13.39 -10.04 -6.16
CA TRP A 57 12.63 -11.29 -6.08
C TRP A 57 13.43 -12.43 -6.68
N HIS A 58 13.19 -13.66 -6.22
CA HIS A 58 13.83 -14.86 -6.72
C HIS A 58 12.89 -15.62 -7.67
N THR A 59 13.42 -16.17 -8.76
CA THR A 59 12.64 -16.90 -9.77
C THR A 59 12.46 -18.38 -9.46
N GLY A 60 13.16 -18.91 -8.44
CA GLY A 60 13.18 -20.34 -8.10
C GLY A 60 14.33 -21.11 -8.75
N TYR A 61 15.08 -20.53 -9.69
CA TYR A 61 16.22 -21.16 -10.34
C TYR A 61 17.54 -20.71 -9.73
N PRO A 62 18.63 -21.55 -9.77
CA PRO A 62 19.95 -21.15 -9.33
C PRO A 62 20.38 -19.83 -10.00
N GLY A 63 20.88 -18.87 -9.21
CA GLY A 63 21.24 -17.52 -9.70
C GLY A 63 20.08 -16.64 -10.14
N GLY A 64 18.83 -17.05 -9.89
CA GLY A 64 17.60 -16.39 -10.38
C GLY A 64 17.16 -15.17 -9.59
N ILE A 65 18.05 -14.37 -9.00
CA ILE A 65 17.68 -13.10 -8.35
C ILE A 65 17.47 -12.02 -9.42
N LYS A 66 16.26 -11.47 -9.47
CA LYS A 66 15.92 -10.33 -10.33
C LYS A 66 15.64 -9.10 -9.50
N SER A 67 15.86 -7.93 -10.09
CA SER A 67 15.66 -6.65 -9.42
C SER A 67 15.01 -5.63 -10.35
N ARG A 68 14.27 -4.68 -9.76
CA ARG A 68 13.76 -3.47 -10.44
C ARG A 68 13.79 -2.29 -9.47
N THR A 69 14.15 -1.13 -9.98
CA THR A 69 14.07 0.12 -9.20
C THR A 69 12.63 0.57 -9.04
N ALA A 70 12.36 1.41 -8.03
CA ALA A 70 11.01 1.94 -7.78
C ALA A 70 10.52 2.77 -8.98
N ALA A 71 11.41 3.55 -9.62
CA ALA A 71 11.08 4.30 -10.83
C ALA A 71 10.53 3.38 -11.94
N LYS A 72 11.27 2.31 -12.28
CA LYS A 72 10.87 1.35 -13.32
C LYS A 72 9.55 0.64 -13.02
N ILE A 73 9.13 0.54 -11.75
CA ILE A 73 7.83 -0.05 -11.38
C ILE A 73 6.73 1.00 -11.50
N LEU A 74 6.95 2.23 -10.99
CA LEU A 74 5.97 3.32 -11.03
C LEU A 74 5.65 3.76 -12.47
N ASP A 75 6.66 3.81 -13.33
CA ASP A 75 6.52 4.20 -14.75
C ASP A 75 6.12 3.00 -15.64
N GLY A 76 5.99 1.81 -15.05
CA GLY A 76 5.65 0.57 -15.76
C GLY A 76 4.15 0.27 -15.74
N LYS A 77 3.80 -0.94 -16.22
CA LYS A 77 2.41 -1.43 -16.33
C LYS A 77 1.70 -1.61 -14.98
N HIS A 78 2.44 -1.78 -13.89
CA HIS A 78 1.90 -2.15 -12.57
C HIS A 78 2.46 -1.27 -11.44
N PRO A 79 2.14 0.05 -11.42
CA PRO A 79 2.61 0.96 -10.38
C PRO A 79 2.02 0.63 -8.99
N GLU A 80 0.82 0.03 -8.93
CA GLU A 80 0.14 -0.40 -7.71
C GLU A 80 1.02 -1.30 -6.82
N ARG A 81 1.93 -2.07 -7.41
CA ARG A 81 2.84 -2.98 -6.69
C ARG A 81 3.76 -2.30 -5.70
N VAL A 82 4.07 -1.01 -5.90
CA VAL A 82 4.92 -0.25 -4.98
C VAL A 82 4.20 -0.05 -3.65
N ILE A 83 2.91 0.31 -3.71
CA ILE A 83 2.05 0.49 -2.52
C ILE A 83 1.77 -0.86 -1.86
N GLU A 84 1.36 -1.87 -2.64
CA GLU A 84 1.09 -3.21 -2.14
C GLU A 84 2.27 -3.79 -1.36
N LYS A 85 3.50 -3.70 -1.93
CA LYS A 85 4.71 -4.17 -1.26
C LYS A 85 5.04 -3.38 0.00
N ALA A 86 4.78 -2.07 0.02
CA ALA A 86 4.99 -1.25 1.21
C ALA A 86 4.05 -1.67 2.34
N VAL A 87 2.76 -1.84 2.06
CA VAL A 87 1.74 -2.27 3.03
C VAL A 87 2.00 -3.70 3.49
N THR A 88 2.28 -4.63 2.56
CA THR A 88 2.54 -6.05 2.87
C THR A 88 3.70 -6.21 3.86
N ARG A 89 4.72 -5.37 3.79
CA ARG A 89 5.85 -5.40 4.72
C ARG A 89 5.54 -4.82 6.09
N MET A 90 4.43 -4.08 6.24
CA MET A 90 3.97 -3.48 7.50
C MET A 90 2.90 -4.32 8.21
N VAL A 91 2.31 -5.30 7.52
CA VAL A 91 1.34 -6.23 8.07
C VAL A 91 2.05 -7.50 8.53
N PRO A 92 1.65 -8.13 9.66
CA PRO A 92 2.23 -9.38 10.13
C PRO A 92 2.18 -10.48 9.06
N LYS A 93 3.23 -11.29 9.00
CA LYS A 93 3.26 -12.48 8.13
C LYS A 93 2.49 -13.63 8.78
N GLY A 94 1.85 -14.43 7.97
CA GLY A 94 1.11 -15.61 8.45
C GLY A 94 -0.31 -15.69 7.88
N PRO A 95 -1.12 -16.67 8.31
CA PRO A 95 -2.48 -16.88 7.79
C PRO A 95 -3.39 -15.66 8.00
N LEU A 96 -3.39 -15.09 9.20
CA LEU A 96 -4.17 -13.88 9.52
C LEU A 96 -3.73 -12.68 8.68
N GLY A 97 -2.43 -12.46 8.54
CA GLY A 97 -1.90 -11.36 7.73
C GLY A 97 -2.28 -11.47 6.26
N ARG A 98 -2.28 -12.69 5.68
CA ARG A 98 -2.77 -12.92 4.32
C ARG A 98 -4.27 -12.63 4.18
N LYS A 99 -5.08 -12.96 5.19
CA LYS A 99 -6.52 -12.63 5.23
C LYS A 99 -6.74 -11.12 5.28
N VAL A 100 -6.00 -10.41 6.14
CA VAL A 100 -6.03 -8.95 6.27
C VAL A 100 -5.64 -8.26 4.96
N LEU A 101 -4.59 -8.74 4.26
CA LEU A 101 -4.14 -8.16 3.00
C LEU A 101 -5.14 -8.30 1.85
N ARG A 102 -6.07 -9.26 1.89
CA ARG A 102 -7.14 -9.37 0.88
C ARG A 102 -8.11 -8.19 0.90
N LYS A 103 -8.15 -7.42 1.98
CA LYS A 103 -8.96 -6.20 2.13
C LYS A 103 -8.31 -4.96 1.53
N LEU A 104 -7.09 -5.08 1.01
CA LEU A 104 -6.38 -4.00 0.33
C LEU A 104 -6.68 -4.05 -1.16
N HIS A 105 -7.24 -2.98 -1.68
CA HIS A 105 -7.51 -2.78 -3.10
C HIS A 105 -6.76 -1.54 -3.58
N VAL A 106 -5.89 -1.69 -4.57
CA VAL A 106 -5.07 -0.59 -5.10
C VAL A 106 -5.33 -0.45 -6.60
N TYR A 107 -5.70 0.75 -7.03
CA TYR A 107 -6.04 1.05 -8.41
C TYR A 107 -5.17 2.15 -8.99
N VAL A 108 -4.91 2.01 -10.27
CA VAL A 108 -4.27 3.03 -11.10
C VAL A 108 -5.39 3.93 -11.65
N GLY A 109 -5.14 5.25 -11.65
CA GLY A 109 -6.18 6.22 -12.00
C GLY A 109 -7.14 6.53 -10.85
N ASP A 110 -8.21 7.25 -11.16
CA ASP A 110 -9.18 7.78 -10.21
C ASP A 110 -10.45 6.91 -10.05
N THR A 111 -10.62 5.92 -10.91
CA THR A 111 -11.81 5.04 -10.93
C THR A 111 -11.59 3.75 -10.19
N HIS A 112 -12.64 3.22 -9.58
CA HIS A 112 -12.65 1.92 -8.90
C HIS A 112 -14.00 1.19 -9.07
N PRO A 113 -14.06 -0.13 -9.07
CA PRO A 113 -15.30 -0.91 -9.28
C PRO A 113 -16.17 -1.05 -8.03
N HIS A 114 -15.89 -0.32 -6.94
CA HIS A 114 -16.55 -0.47 -5.64
C HIS A 114 -17.60 0.61 -5.34
N GLU A 115 -18.19 1.25 -6.35
CA GLU A 115 -19.18 2.32 -6.15
C GLU A 115 -20.44 1.85 -5.39
N ALA A 116 -20.90 0.62 -5.69
CA ALA A 116 -22.05 0.03 -5.03
C ALA A 116 -21.88 -0.14 -3.51
N GLN A 117 -20.65 -0.23 -3.03
CA GLN A 117 -20.30 -0.35 -1.62
C GLN A 117 -20.24 1.00 -0.88
N LYS A 118 -20.41 2.12 -1.60
CA LYS A 118 -20.41 3.49 -1.08
C LYS A 118 -19.21 3.77 -0.15
N PRO A 119 -17.96 3.65 -0.64
CA PRO A 119 -16.78 3.87 0.20
C PRO A 119 -16.71 5.31 0.68
N GLU A 120 -16.35 5.50 1.95
CA GLU A 120 -16.11 6.82 2.52
C GLU A 120 -14.73 7.34 2.11
N VAL A 121 -14.67 8.59 1.66
CA VAL A 121 -13.40 9.24 1.29
C VAL A 121 -12.64 9.63 2.54
N TYR A 122 -11.41 9.10 2.67
CA TYR A 122 -10.53 9.39 3.79
C TYR A 122 -9.34 10.24 3.34
N ASP A 123 -9.34 11.51 3.73
CA ASP A 123 -8.30 12.46 3.34
C ASP A 123 -7.07 12.35 4.25
N VAL A 124 -6.08 11.60 3.80
CA VAL A 124 -4.81 11.38 4.51
C VAL A 124 -3.98 12.68 4.62
N ALA A 125 -4.13 13.60 3.67
CA ALA A 125 -3.37 14.86 3.66
C ALA A 125 -3.75 15.75 4.85
N LYS A 126 -5.04 15.79 5.22
CA LYS A 126 -5.54 16.60 6.36
C LYS A 126 -5.07 16.11 7.73
N LEU A 127 -4.73 14.83 7.86
CA LEU A 127 -4.29 14.27 9.14
C LEU A 127 -2.93 14.82 9.60
N ASN A 128 -2.05 15.12 8.68
CA ASN A 128 -0.73 15.65 8.97
C ASN A 128 -0.15 16.29 7.71
N GLU A 129 0.28 17.53 7.79
CA GLU A 129 0.91 18.28 6.68
C GLU A 129 2.09 17.54 6.05
N LYS A 130 2.83 16.76 6.84
CA LYS A 130 3.98 15.96 6.36
C LYS A 130 3.57 14.75 5.50
N ASN A 131 2.28 14.43 5.39
CA ASN A 131 1.80 13.30 4.57
C ASN A 131 1.82 13.64 3.09
N LYS A 132 1.64 14.91 2.73
CA LYS A 132 1.74 15.40 1.35
C LYS A 132 3.00 16.25 1.20
N ARG A 133 3.76 16.03 0.15
CA ARG A 133 4.95 16.82 -0.21
C ARG A 133 5.03 17.01 -1.72
#